data_fd68de4729b7672ad6b1eb827363f40b
#
_entry.id   fd68de4729b7672ad6b1eb827363f40b
#
_cell.length_a   1.000
_cell.length_b   1.000
_cell.length_c   1.000
_cell.angle_alpha   90.00
_cell.angle_beta   90.00
_cell.angle_gamma   90.00
#
_symmetry.space_group_name_H-M   'P 1'
#
loop_
_entity.id
_entity.type
_entity.pdbx_description
1 polymer ?
#
loop_
_entity_poly.entity_id
_entity_poly.type
_entity_poly.pdbx_seq_one_letter_code
_entity_poly.pdbx_strand_id
1 'polypeptide(L)'
;MDKHFIVIAEAGDFIGEQKLIAQHLNGEMRDGKWHMADGTVWEIIVTGVGAINVMKTLQDIPRNAQIINIGYAGSANYEIGSVVCVQEAKLNHPCVSYLEPELLLKNVPSAWLKSPAECLTSVCYSNTDFVLQSDYKDCVFDMELAYIAALGFENLVAVKIVSDNLSLHDYREVAAGVE
;
A
#
# COMPACT_ATOMS: atom_id res chain seq x y z
N MET A 1 -6.55 -18.68 -15.66
CA MET A 1 -6.76 -18.63 -14.19
C MET A 1 -6.15 -17.33 -13.69
N ASP A 2 -6.97 -16.46 -13.16
CA ASP A 2 -6.48 -15.15 -12.68
C ASP A 2 -5.58 -15.36 -11.46
N LYS A 3 -4.40 -14.74 -11.51
CA LYS A 3 -3.47 -14.78 -10.39
C LYS A 3 -3.78 -13.64 -9.41
N HIS A 4 -3.69 -13.93 -8.13
CA HIS A 4 -4.02 -13.02 -7.04
C HIS A 4 -2.81 -12.83 -6.13
N PHE A 5 -2.36 -11.59 -5.96
CA PHE A 5 -1.19 -11.27 -5.15
C PHE A 5 -1.48 -10.14 -4.16
N ILE A 6 -1.02 -10.32 -2.93
CA ILE A 6 -0.92 -9.26 -1.94
C ILE A 6 0.53 -8.81 -1.91
N VAL A 7 0.78 -7.55 -2.19
CA VAL A 7 2.12 -6.96 -2.28
C VAL A 7 2.38 -6.08 -1.08
N ILE A 8 3.45 -6.37 -0.37
CA ILE A 8 3.96 -5.62 0.78
C ILE A 8 5.44 -5.28 0.58
N ALA A 9 5.95 -4.30 1.33
CA ALA A 9 7.27 -3.72 1.12
C ALA A 9 8.26 -3.92 2.28
N GLU A 10 8.11 -4.94 3.09
CA GLU A 10 9.00 -5.17 4.23
C GLU A 10 10.47 -5.29 3.83
N ALA A 11 11.37 -4.59 4.55
CA ALA A 11 12.82 -4.77 4.43
C ALA A 11 13.57 -4.16 5.62
N GLY A 12 14.55 -4.88 6.15
CA GLY A 12 15.42 -4.39 7.23
C GLY A 12 14.65 -3.90 8.45
N ASP A 13 14.83 -2.62 8.78
CA ASP A 13 14.11 -1.99 9.90
C ASP A 13 12.65 -1.63 9.57
N PHE A 14 12.24 -1.74 8.29
CA PHE A 14 10.88 -1.47 7.82
C PHE A 14 10.08 -2.78 7.76
N ILE A 15 9.76 -3.31 8.93
CA ILE A 15 9.03 -4.57 9.11
C ILE A 15 7.62 -4.31 9.66
N GLY A 16 6.79 -5.34 9.70
CA GLY A 16 5.47 -5.32 10.34
C GLY A 16 4.30 -5.14 9.38
N GLU A 17 4.52 -5.00 8.08
CA GLU A 17 3.42 -4.88 7.11
C GLU A 17 2.64 -6.18 6.93
N GLN A 18 3.29 -7.34 7.13
CA GLN A 18 2.60 -8.63 6.98
C GLN A 18 1.44 -8.79 7.99
N LYS A 19 1.57 -8.23 9.18
CA LYS A 19 0.48 -8.24 10.17
C LYS A 19 -0.75 -7.45 9.72
N LEU A 20 -0.56 -6.43 8.87
CA LEU A 20 -1.65 -5.61 8.34
C LEU A 20 -2.65 -6.43 7.51
N ILE A 21 -2.19 -7.47 6.85
CA ILE A 21 -3.02 -8.37 6.07
C ILE A 21 -4.08 -8.99 7.00
N ALA A 22 -3.65 -9.61 8.08
CA ALA A 22 -4.55 -10.24 9.04
C ALA A 22 -5.41 -9.23 9.82
N GLN A 23 -4.90 -8.02 10.06
CA GLN A 23 -5.63 -6.98 10.79
C GLN A 23 -6.74 -6.31 9.96
N HIS A 24 -6.56 -6.18 8.65
CA HIS A 24 -7.42 -5.34 7.82
C HIS A 24 -8.15 -6.06 6.70
N LEU A 25 -7.64 -7.19 6.21
CA LEU A 25 -8.30 -7.97 5.19
C LEU A 25 -9.19 -9.07 5.79
N ASN A 26 -10.29 -9.35 5.10
CA ASN A 26 -11.31 -10.30 5.54
C ASN A 26 -10.98 -11.71 5.02
N GLY A 27 -10.29 -12.48 5.83
CA GLY A 27 -9.84 -13.83 5.49
C GLY A 27 -8.94 -14.42 6.56
N GLU A 28 -8.16 -15.41 6.18
CA GLU A 28 -7.23 -16.09 7.08
C GLU A 28 -5.99 -16.61 6.35
N MET A 29 -4.88 -16.70 7.07
CA MET A 29 -3.65 -17.32 6.58
C MET A 29 -3.74 -18.83 6.70
N ARG A 30 -3.52 -19.56 5.60
CA ARG A 30 -3.37 -21.01 5.57
C ARG A 30 -2.30 -21.43 4.58
N ASP A 31 -1.42 -22.32 4.99
CA ASP A 31 -0.36 -22.89 4.15
C ASP A 31 0.49 -21.82 3.42
N GLY A 32 0.79 -20.72 4.11
CA GLY A 32 1.60 -19.62 3.57
C GLY A 32 0.89 -18.72 2.56
N LYS A 33 -0.43 -18.91 2.37
CA LYS A 33 -1.25 -18.10 1.47
C LYS A 33 -2.41 -17.46 2.22
N TRP A 34 -2.88 -16.33 1.71
CA TRP A 34 -4.06 -15.67 2.25
C TRP A 34 -5.33 -16.19 1.56
N HIS A 35 -6.23 -16.73 2.37
CA HIS A 35 -7.54 -17.18 1.92
C HIS A 35 -8.57 -16.11 2.24
N MET A 36 -8.97 -15.35 1.22
CA MET A 36 -9.98 -14.31 1.35
C MET A 36 -11.35 -14.90 1.66
N ALA A 37 -12.19 -14.17 2.38
CA ALA A 37 -13.53 -14.64 2.75
C ALA A 37 -14.43 -14.94 1.54
N ASP A 38 -14.15 -14.36 0.38
CA ASP A 38 -14.86 -14.64 -0.88
C ASP A 38 -14.46 -15.96 -1.56
N GLY A 39 -13.51 -16.70 -0.98
CA GLY A 39 -13.01 -17.97 -1.49
C GLY A 39 -11.78 -17.86 -2.39
N THR A 40 -11.32 -16.67 -2.73
CA THR A 40 -10.08 -16.47 -3.51
C THR A 40 -8.83 -16.71 -2.66
N VAL A 41 -7.79 -17.25 -3.31
CA VAL A 41 -6.50 -17.53 -2.66
C VAL A 41 -5.44 -16.61 -3.22
N TRP A 42 -4.71 -15.95 -2.34
CA TRP A 42 -3.74 -14.92 -2.66
C TRP A 42 -2.35 -15.31 -2.21
N GLU A 43 -1.38 -15.12 -3.08
CA GLU A 43 0.03 -15.24 -2.74
C GLU A 43 0.55 -13.90 -2.19
N ILE A 44 1.44 -13.96 -1.19
CA ILE A 44 2.05 -12.76 -0.62
C ILE A 44 3.42 -12.55 -1.28
N ILE A 45 3.62 -11.35 -1.80
CA ILE A 45 4.89 -10.92 -2.39
C ILE A 45 5.48 -9.83 -1.53
N VAL A 46 6.72 -10.02 -1.10
CA VAL A 46 7.52 -9.00 -0.41
C VAL A 46 8.46 -8.38 -1.43
N THR A 47 8.28 -7.09 -1.72
CA THR A 47 9.12 -6.41 -2.71
C THR A 47 10.42 -5.88 -2.12
N GLY A 48 10.42 -5.50 -0.86
CA GLY A 48 11.38 -4.58 -0.28
C GLY A 48 10.94 -3.13 -0.51
N VAL A 49 11.64 -2.20 0.14
CA VAL A 49 11.30 -0.77 0.12
C VAL A 49 11.81 -0.09 -1.15
N GLY A 50 10.97 0.78 -1.71
CA GLY A 50 11.35 1.70 -2.78
C GLY A 50 11.19 1.17 -4.20
N ALA A 51 11.36 2.09 -5.15
CA ALA A 51 11.09 1.88 -6.58
C ALA A 51 11.90 0.73 -7.20
N ILE A 52 13.18 0.64 -6.91
CA ILE A 52 14.07 -0.37 -7.53
C ILE A 52 13.62 -1.77 -7.11
N ASN A 53 13.30 -1.96 -5.83
CA ASN A 53 12.82 -3.25 -5.31
C ASN A 53 11.47 -3.63 -5.91
N VAL A 54 10.56 -2.67 -6.06
CA VAL A 54 9.28 -2.88 -6.74
C VAL A 54 9.50 -3.37 -8.17
N MET A 55 10.32 -2.67 -8.94
CA MET A 55 10.58 -3.01 -10.34
C MET A 55 11.22 -4.40 -10.48
N LYS A 56 12.23 -4.70 -9.68
CA LYS A 56 12.94 -6.01 -9.72
C LYS A 56 12.00 -7.17 -9.38
N THR A 57 11.08 -6.97 -8.44
CA THR A 57 10.22 -8.04 -7.92
C THR A 57 8.98 -8.26 -8.78
N LEU A 58 8.37 -7.17 -9.30
CA LEU A 58 7.08 -7.22 -9.97
C LEU A 58 7.14 -7.18 -11.51
N GLN A 59 8.31 -7.00 -12.10
CA GLN A 59 8.42 -6.85 -13.57
C GLN A 59 7.84 -8.03 -14.37
N ASP A 60 7.93 -9.24 -13.85
CA ASP A 60 7.48 -10.45 -14.53
C ASP A 60 6.06 -10.90 -14.14
N ILE A 61 5.40 -10.17 -13.27
CA ILE A 61 4.01 -10.45 -12.88
C ILE A 61 3.07 -10.07 -14.04
N PRO A 62 2.14 -10.96 -14.44
CA PRO A 62 1.18 -10.64 -15.50
C PRO A 62 0.36 -9.39 -15.19
N ARG A 63 0.19 -8.51 -16.16
CA ARG A 63 -0.51 -7.22 -15.96
C ARG A 63 -2.01 -7.37 -15.70
N ASN A 64 -2.60 -8.50 -16.05
CA ASN A 64 -4.00 -8.84 -15.73
C ASN A 64 -4.17 -9.51 -14.35
N ALA A 65 -3.09 -9.71 -13.58
CA ALA A 65 -3.19 -10.22 -12.22
C ALA A 65 -4.00 -9.27 -11.32
N GLN A 66 -4.68 -9.85 -10.33
CA GLN A 66 -5.30 -9.09 -9.25
C GLN A 66 -4.23 -8.72 -8.22
N ILE A 67 -4.07 -7.46 -7.95
CA ILE A 67 -3.05 -6.98 -6.99
C ILE A 67 -3.72 -6.17 -5.88
N ILE A 68 -3.43 -6.55 -4.64
CA ILE A 68 -3.67 -5.71 -3.46
C ILE A 68 -2.31 -5.24 -2.96
N ASN A 69 -2.06 -3.93 -2.99
CA ASN A 69 -0.97 -3.36 -2.22
C ASN A 69 -1.49 -2.95 -0.84
N ILE A 70 -0.92 -3.47 0.21
CA ILE A 70 -1.23 -3.07 1.58
C ILE A 70 0.07 -2.68 2.29
N GLY A 71 0.05 -1.60 3.04
CA GLY A 71 1.24 -1.14 3.73
C GLY A 71 0.99 0.09 4.58
N TYR A 72 2.04 0.51 5.27
CA TYR A 72 2.05 1.75 6.04
C TYR A 72 2.23 2.97 5.14
N ALA A 73 1.69 4.09 5.60
CA ALA A 73 1.88 5.39 4.97
C ALA A 73 1.87 6.50 6.02
N GLY A 74 2.63 7.57 5.77
CA GLY A 74 2.58 8.77 6.59
C GLY A 74 1.46 9.70 6.15
N SER A 75 1.01 10.58 7.04
CA SER A 75 0.05 11.63 6.70
C SER A 75 0.28 12.87 7.57
N ALA A 76 0.13 14.05 6.98
CA ALA A 76 0.27 15.29 7.74
C ALA A 76 -0.86 15.52 8.76
N ASN A 77 -2.05 14.96 8.51
CA ASN A 77 -3.25 15.28 9.29
C ASN A 77 -4.22 14.12 9.58
N TYR A 78 -4.07 12.96 8.91
CA TYR A 78 -4.89 11.80 9.31
C TYR A 78 -4.37 11.18 10.59
N GLU A 79 -5.27 10.70 11.43
CA GLU A 79 -4.89 10.02 12.66
C GLU A 79 -4.12 8.71 12.39
N ILE A 80 -3.13 8.43 13.23
CA ILE A 80 -2.42 7.15 13.22
C ILE A 80 -3.42 6.02 13.44
N GLY A 81 -3.34 4.98 12.61
CA GLY A 81 -4.27 3.85 12.58
C GLY A 81 -5.41 4.01 11.58
N SER A 82 -5.59 5.19 10.98
CA SER A 82 -6.58 5.37 9.92
C SER A 82 -6.32 4.46 8.74
N VAL A 83 -7.38 3.88 8.19
CA VAL A 83 -7.33 3.03 7.00
C VAL A 83 -7.75 3.85 5.79
N VAL A 84 -6.90 3.87 4.78
CA VAL A 84 -7.10 4.67 3.56
C VAL A 84 -7.16 3.74 2.35
N CYS A 85 -8.28 3.77 1.64
CA CYS A 85 -8.43 3.14 0.34
C CYS A 85 -7.99 4.14 -0.72
N VAL A 86 -6.90 3.85 -1.41
CA VAL A 86 -6.27 4.79 -2.33
C VAL A 86 -6.98 4.77 -3.67
N GLN A 87 -7.37 5.94 -4.18
CA GLN A 87 -8.03 6.09 -5.48
C GLN A 87 -7.05 6.50 -6.58
N GLU A 88 -5.99 7.18 -6.24
CA GLU A 88 -4.99 7.68 -7.18
C GLU A 88 -3.61 7.65 -6.54
N ALA A 89 -2.63 7.19 -7.28
CA ALA A 89 -1.22 7.26 -6.89
C ALA A 89 -0.51 8.34 -7.71
N LYS A 90 0.37 9.09 -7.05
CA LYS A 90 1.19 10.13 -7.68
C LYS A 90 2.64 10.00 -7.26
N LEU A 91 3.55 10.29 -8.18
CA LEU A 91 4.95 10.50 -7.83
C LEU A 91 5.10 11.88 -7.19
N ASN A 92 5.64 11.93 -5.99
CA ASN A 92 5.93 13.19 -5.33
C ASN A 92 7.31 13.70 -5.77
N HIS A 93 7.37 14.20 -7.00
CA HIS A 93 8.60 14.70 -7.60
C HIS A 93 8.43 16.15 -8.05
N PRO A 94 9.21 17.10 -7.53
CA PRO A 94 8.98 18.54 -7.78
C PRO A 94 9.24 18.99 -9.22
N CYS A 95 9.89 18.17 -10.04
CA CYS A 95 10.40 18.61 -11.34
C CYS A 95 9.63 18.13 -12.57
N VAL A 96 8.64 17.21 -12.43
CA VAL A 96 8.04 16.52 -13.58
C VAL A 96 6.52 16.35 -13.51
N SER A 97 5.83 17.16 -12.75
CA SER A 97 4.39 17.03 -12.53
C SER A 97 3.54 17.04 -13.81
N TYR A 98 3.97 17.74 -14.84
CA TYR A 98 3.28 17.83 -16.12
C TYR A 98 3.52 16.63 -17.05
N LEU A 99 4.45 15.77 -16.71
CA LEU A 99 4.78 14.55 -17.47
C LEU A 99 4.20 13.27 -16.83
N GLU A 100 3.65 13.41 -15.63
CA GLU A 100 3.12 12.25 -14.90
C GLU A 100 1.80 11.77 -15.50
N PRO A 101 1.68 10.47 -15.80
CA PRO A 101 0.39 9.90 -16.13
C PRO A 101 -0.52 9.89 -14.91
N GLU A 102 -1.83 9.94 -15.14
CA GLU A 102 -2.79 9.60 -14.09
C GLU A 102 -2.65 8.11 -13.74
N LEU A 103 -2.39 7.82 -12.48
CA LEU A 103 -2.29 6.47 -11.96
C LEU A 103 -3.53 6.17 -11.12
N LEU A 104 -4.65 5.97 -11.79
CA LEU A 104 -5.93 5.66 -11.16
C LEU A 104 -5.95 4.19 -10.72
N LEU A 105 -6.42 3.95 -9.51
CA LEU A 105 -6.58 2.62 -8.95
C LEU A 105 -8.05 2.18 -9.01
N LYS A 106 -8.25 0.87 -8.98
CA LYS A 106 -9.57 0.29 -8.81
C LYS A 106 -10.05 0.48 -7.37
N ASN A 107 -11.36 0.52 -7.17
CA ASN A 107 -11.94 0.56 -5.83
C ASN A 107 -11.67 -0.76 -5.12
N VAL A 108 -11.34 -0.67 -3.83
CA VAL A 108 -11.22 -1.84 -2.98
C VAL A 108 -12.61 -2.42 -2.73
N PRO A 109 -12.90 -3.66 -3.10
CA PRO A 109 -14.19 -4.28 -2.76
C PRO A 109 -14.40 -4.28 -1.23
N SER A 110 -15.52 -3.81 -0.78
CA SER A 110 -15.83 -3.73 0.67
C SER A 110 -15.81 -5.11 1.34
N ALA A 111 -16.15 -6.16 0.60
CA ALA A 111 -16.10 -7.54 1.11
C ALA A 111 -14.68 -8.03 1.46
N TRP A 112 -13.63 -7.39 0.92
CA TRP A 112 -12.24 -7.75 1.24
C TRP A 112 -11.74 -7.11 2.54
N LEU A 113 -12.45 -6.13 3.09
CA LEU A 113 -12.06 -5.36 4.27
C LEU A 113 -12.81 -5.82 5.51
N LYS A 114 -12.14 -5.85 6.65
CA LYS A 114 -12.79 -6.13 7.96
C LYS A 114 -13.69 -5.00 8.41
N SER A 115 -13.32 -3.74 8.13
CA SER A 115 -14.06 -2.55 8.57
C SER A 115 -14.22 -1.55 7.42
N PRO A 116 -14.98 -1.90 6.36
CA PRO A 116 -15.06 -1.06 5.17
C PRO A 116 -15.68 0.32 5.42
N ALA A 117 -16.59 0.44 6.39
CA ALA A 117 -17.23 1.71 6.73
C ALA A 117 -16.29 2.74 7.35
N GLU A 118 -15.15 2.31 7.88
CA GLU A 118 -14.15 3.17 8.51
C GLU A 118 -13.07 3.65 7.53
N CYS A 119 -13.08 3.15 6.28
CA CYS A 119 -12.07 3.50 5.29
C CYS A 119 -12.26 4.93 4.77
N LEU A 120 -11.18 5.70 4.81
CA LEU A 120 -11.06 6.96 4.10
C LEU A 120 -10.71 6.70 2.65
N THR A 121 -11.06 7.61 1.74
CA THR A 121 -10.62 7.56 0.35
C THR A 121 -9.72 8.74 0.06
N SER A 122 -8.58 8.51 -0.57
CA SER A 122 -7.59 9.56 -0.75
C SER A 122 -6.57 9.24 -1.85
N VAL A 123 -5.67 10.20 -2.04
CA VAL A 123 -4.50 10.12 -2.93
C VAL A 123 -3.29 9.67 -2.11
N CYS A 124 -2.45 8.83 -2.71
CA CYS A 124 -1.14 8.47 -2.19
C CYS A 124 -0.04 9.07 -3.04
N TYR A 125 0.86 9.80 -2.41
CA TYR A 125 2.10 10.30 -3.03
C TYR A 125 3.24 9.35 -2.68
N SER A 126 3.89 8.81 -3.69
CA SER A 126 5.06 7.95 -3.50
C SER A 126 6.34 8.74 -3.69
N ASN A 127 7.25 8.60 -2.73
CA ASN A 127 8.52 9.31 -2.65
C ASN A 127 9.68 8.32 -2.71
N THR A 128 10.88 8.83 -3.04
CA THR A 128 12.12 8.04 -2.97
C THR A 128 12.60 7.85 -1.53
N ASP A 129 12.28 8.79 -0.65
CA ASP A 129 12.66 8.79 0.75
C ASP A 129 11.45 8.91 1.68
N PHE A 130 11.69 8.65 2.96
CA PHE A 130 10.69 8.86 4.00
C PHE A 130 10.33 10.34 4.11
N VAL A 131 9.04 10.68 4.06
CA VAL A 131 8.57 12.07 4.09
C VAL A 131 8.49 12.56 5.54
N LEU A 132 9.28 13.58 5.86
CA LEU A 132 9.33 14.20 7.19
C LEU A 132 8.62 15.54 7.26
N GLN A 133 8.23 16.11 6.12
CA GLN A 133 7.53 17.38 6.04
C GLN A 133 6.73 17.48 4.75
N SER A 134 5.52 18.01 4.83
CA SER A 134 4.69 18.28 3.66
C SER A 134 3.63 19.33 3.97
N ASP A 135 3.33 20.17 2.97
CA ASP A 135 2.19 21.10 2.99
C ASP A 135 0.89 20.41 2.51
N TYR A 136 0.99 19.21 1.93
CA TYR A 136 -0.16 18.46 1.47
C TYR A 136 -0.90 17.82 2.64
N LYS A 137 -2.22 18.00 2.66
CA LYS A 137 -3.14 17.43 3.64
C LYS A 137 -4.16 16.53 2.95
N ASP A 138 -4.88 15.75 3.75
CA ASP A 138 -5.92 14.84 3.27
C ASP A 138 -5.39 13.83 2.25
N CYS A 139 -4.16 13.39 2.44
CA CYS A 139 -3.46 12.42 1.62
C CYS A 139 -2.49 11.60 2.46
N VAL A 140 -1.93 10.58 1.83
CA VAL A 140 -0.90 9.72 2.45
C VAL A 140 0.37 9.68 1.61
N PHE A 141 1.47 9.32 2.24
CA PHE A 141 2.80 9.22 1.64
C PHE A 141 3.38 7.84 1.87
N ASP A 142 3.86 7.22 0.81
CA ASP A 142 4.59 5.96 0.85
C ASP A 142 5.85 6.03 -0.02
N MET A 143 6.45 4.88 -0.28
CA MET A 143 7.66 4.79 -1.10
C MET A 143 7.50 3.79 -2.28
N GLU A 144 6.32 3.21 -2.50
CA GLU A 144 6.15 2.10 -3.46
C GLU A 144 4.96 2.22 -4.42
N LEU A 145 3.81 2.70 -3.98
CA LEU A 145 2.54 2.52 -4.70
C LEU A 145 2.53 3.10 -6.12
N ALA A 146 3.03 4.31 -6.31
CA ALA A 146 3.05 4.91 -7.64
C ALA A 146 3.94 4.12 -8.61
N TYR A 147 5.01 3.51 -8.11
CA TYR A 147 5.89 2.66 -8.92
C TYR A 147 5.20 1.33 -9.28
N ILE A 148 4.42 0.76 -8.37
CA ILE A 148 3.58 -0.42 -8.66
C ILE A 148 2.55 -0.07 -9.72
N ALA A 149 1.84 1.04 -9.55
CA ALA A 149 0.82 1.51 -10.49
C ALA A 149 1.41 1.81 -11.87
N ALA A 150 2.61 2.37 -11.94
CA ALA A 150 3.30 2.67 -13.19
C ALA A 150 3.67 1.41 -14.01
N LEU A 151 3.71 0.23 -13.40
CA LEU A 151 3.88 -1.03 -14.13
C LEU A 151 2.67 -1.41 -14.99
N GLY A 152 1.52 -0.76 -14.81
CA GLY A 152 0.35 -0.94 -15.66
C GLY A 152 -0.53 -2.14 -15.32
N PHE A 153 -0.60 -2.53 -14.05
CA PHE A 153 -1.55 -3.56 -13.60
C PHE A 153 -2.99 -3.09 -13.80
N GLU A 154 -3.80 -3.90 -14.47
CA GLU A 154 -5.19 -3.57 -14.79
C GLU A 154 -6.10 -3.61 -13.57
N ASN A 155 -5.76 -4.43 -12.58
CA ASN A 155 -6.58 -4.71 -11.41
C ASN A 155 -5.81 -4.45 -10.11
N LEU A 156 -5.28 -3.24 -9.96
CA LEU A 156 -4.57 -2.79 -8.76
C LEU A 156 -5.53 -2.07 -7.82
N VAL A 157 -5.58 -2.53 -6.58
CA VAL A 157 -6.17 -1.82 -5.45
C VAL A 157 -5.12 -1.57 -4.38
N ALA A 158 -5.29 -0.56 -3.56
CA ALA A 158 -4.36 -0.27 -2.48
C ALA A 158 -5.07 0.17 -1.20
N VAL A 159 -4.59 -0.37 -0.10
CA VAL A 159 -5.01 -0.04 1.26
C VAL A 159 -3.79 0.41 2.04
N LYS A 160 -3.83 1.63 2.57
CA LYS A 160 -2.76 2.18 3.39
C LYS A 160 -3.24 2.41 4.82
N ILE A 161 -2.39 2.09 5.77
CA ILE A 161 -2.64 2.33 7.19
C ILE A 161 -1.70 3.44 7.64
N VAL A 162 -2.24 4.49 8.21
CA VAL A 162 -1.44 5.62 8.67
C VAL A 162 -0.60 5.18 9.87
N SER A 163 0.71 5.18 9.68
CA SER A 163 1.69 4.77 10.70
C SER A 163 2.26 5.93 11.47
N ASP A 164 2.24 7.13 10.89
CA ASP A 164 2.93 8.29 11.44
C ASP A 164 2.36 9.60 10.91
N ASN A 165 2.61 10.66 11.65
CA ASN A 165 2.34 12.02 11.21
C ASN A 165 3.63 12.70 10.73
N LEU A 166 4.28 12.07 9.75
CA LEU A 166 5.56 12.47 9.15
C LEU A 166 6.71 12.42 10.14
N SER A 167 6.69 11.40 11.01
CA SER A 167 7.66 11.15 12.05
C SER A 167 8.20 9.72 11.96
N LEU A 168 9.50 9.59 11.79
CA LEU A 168 10.16 8.29 11.75
C LEU A 168 10.06 7.56 13.10
N HIS A 169 10.02 8.31 14.20
CA HIS A 169 9.81 7.76 15.55
C HIS A 169 8.44 7.09 15.66
N ASP A 170 7.36 7.80 15.28
CA ASP A 170 6.00 7.26 15.28
C ASP A 170 5.89 6.01 14.41
N TYR A 171 6.47 6.06 13.21
CA TYR A 171 6.51 4.92 12.30
C TYR A 171 7.13 3.68 12.95
N ARG A 172 8.30 3.85 13.57
CA ARG A 172 9.02 2.74 14.22
C ARG A 172 8.22 2.13 15.38
N GLU A 173 7.55 2.95 16.17
CA GLU A 173 6.69 2.47 17.26
C GLU A 173 5.53 1.63 16.73
N VAL A 174 4.81 2.11 15.72
CA VAL A 174 3.68 1.40 15.12
C VAL A 174 4.13 0.11 14.43
N ALA A 175 5.19 0.17 13.63
CA ALA A 175 5.70 -0.99 12.89
C ALA A 175 6.22 -2.08 13.83
N ALA A 176 6.85 -1.71 14.94
CA ALA A 176 7.31 -2.65 15.97
C ALA A 176 6.17 -3.23 16.83
N GLY A 177 4.95 -2.69 16.72
CA GLY A 177 3.81 -3.11 17.53
C GLY A 177 3.91 -2.65 18.99
N VAL A 178 4.65 -1.59 19.24
CA VAL A 178 4.71 -0.91 20.55
C VAL A 178 3.53 0.06 20.59
N GLU A 179 2.56 -0.22 21.44
CA GLU A 179 1.44 0.67 21.75
C GLU A 179 1.84 1.69 22.81
#